data_e033e5d0eba0d8cd5ecae7e1a97bcc5e
#
_entry.id   e033e5d0eba0d8cd5ecae7e1a97bcc5e
#
_cell.length_a   1.000
_cell.length_b   1.000
_cell.length_c   1.000
_cell.angle_alpha   90.00
_cell.angle_beta   90.00
_cell.angle_gamma   90.00
#
_symmetry.space_group_name_H-M   'P 1'
#
loop_
_entity.id
_entity.type
_entity.pdbx_description
1 polymer ?
#
loop_
_entity_poly.entity_id
_entity_poly.type
_entity_poly.pdbx_seq_one_letter_code
_entity_poly.pdbx_strand_id
1 'polypeptide(L)'
;DSILGCISGGDIGSIFSDQDPKWKNANSKIFIEHAISMLKKNKCVILHTDITIICEEPKISQYRVEIKNNIAEMLNISNNNVSIKATTTEKLGYIGRKEGIMSQCLTTISKPL
;
A
#
# COMPACT_ATOMS: atom_id res chain seq x y z
N ASP A 1 -2.06 5.54 -0.14
CA ASP A 1 -3.00 6.34 0.67
C ASP A 1 -2.68 6.31 2.17
N SER A 2 -2.31 5.17 2.75
CA SER A 2 -2.01 5.10 4.19
C SER A 2 -0.81 5.96 4.58
N ILE A 3 0.19 6.04 3.73
CA ILE A 3 1.37 6.89 3.95
C ILE A 3 0.98 8.37 3.91
N LEU A 4 0.25 8.77 2.88
CA LEU A 4 -0.22 10.15 2.74
C LEU A 4 -1.13 10.54 3.90
N GLY A 5 -1.97 9.62 4.35
CA GLY A 5 -2.85 9.86 5.50
C GLY A 5 -2.09 10.20 6.78
N CYS A 6 -0.92 9.62 6.99
CA CYS A 6 -0.10 9.91 8.17
C CYS A 6 0.33 11.37 8.27
N ILE A 7 0.45 12.07 7.14
CA ILE A 7 0.89 13.47 7.08
C ILE A 7 -0.23 14.40 6.59
N SER A 8 -1.46 13.91 6.56
CA SER A 8 -2.62 14.64 6.01
C SER A 8 -2.37 15.18 4.61
N GLY A 9 -1.67 14.40 3.79
CA GLY A 9 -1.23 14.77 2.45
C GLY A 9 -2.25 14.51 1.34
N GLY A 10 -3.49 14.18 1.71
CA GLY A 10 -4.52 13.86 0.73
C GLY A 10 -4.55 12.38 0.36
N ASP A 11 -4.96 12.09 -0.83
CA ASP A 11 -5.03 10.73 -1.36
C ASP A 11 -4.39 10.65 -2.75
N ILE A 12 -4.25 9.43 -3.25
CA ILE A 12 -3.63 9.19 -4.55
C ILE A 12 -4.38 9.91 -5.69
N GLY A 13 -5.70 9.94 -5.63
CA GLY A 13 -6.52 10.57 -6.67
C GLY A 13 -6.37 12.08 -6.73
N SER A 14 -6.07 12.74 -5.60
CA SER A 14 -5.86 14.20 -5.55
C SER A 14 -4.51 14.62 -6.14
N ILE A 15 -3.51 13.72 -6.12
CA ILE A 15 -2.15 13.99 -6.60
C ILE A 15 -1.97 13.48 -8.04
N PHE A 16 -2.47 12.27 -8.31
CA PHE A 16 -2.37 11.59 -9.60
C PHE A 16 -3.77 11.37 -10.15
N SER A 17 -4.30 12.37 -10.86
CA SER A 17 -5.66 12.28 -11.39
C SER A 17 -5.81 11.10 -12.36
N ASP A 18 -6.88 10.33 -12.21
CA ASP A 18 -7.23 9.26 -13.12
C ASP A 18 -7.69 9.80 -14.51
N GLN A 19 -8.00 11.10 -14.56
CA GLN A 19 -8.34 11.79 -15.81
C GLN A 19 -7.09 12.18 -16.63
N ASP A 20 -5.90 12.12 -16.03
CA ASP A 20 -4.67 12.45 -16.73
C ASP A 20 -4.12 11.20 -17.44
N PRO A 21 -4.06 11.20 -18.79
CA PRO A 21 -3.55 10.04 -19.54
C PRO A 21 -2.12 9.64 -19.19
N LYS A 22 -1.34 10.57 -18.63
CA LYS A 22 0.04 10.33 -18.19
C LYS A 22 0.15 9.19 -17.18
N TRP A 23 -0.87 9.03 -16.34
CA TRP A 23 -0.86 8.02 -15.27
C TRP A 23 -1.53 6.71 -15.64
N LYS A 24 -2.11 6.63 -16.84
CA LYS A 24 -2.76 5.41 -17.29
C LYS A 24 -1.74 4.28 -17.37
N ASN A 25 -2.03 3.15 -16.70
CA ASN A 25 -1.16 1.98 -16.63
C ASN A 25 0.22 2.27 -16.00
N ALA A 26 0.35 3.36 -15.24
CA ALA A 26 1.58 3.68 -14.53
C ALA A 26 1.87 2.61 -13.47
N ASN A 27 3.16 2.29 -13.27
CA ASN A 27 3.58 1.38 -12.21
C ASN A 27 3.31 2.02 -10.85
N SER A 28 2.67 1.27 -9.94
CA SER A 28 2.33 1.74 -8.59
C SER A 28 3.54 2.20 -7.78
N LYS A 29 4.74 1.75 -8.13
CA LYS A 29 5.99 2.19 -7.51
C LYS A 29 6.15 3.72 -7.60
N ILE A 30 5.71 4.34 -8.69
CA ILE A 30 5.77 5.79 -8.87
C ILE A 30 4.98 6.50 -7.76
N PHE A 31 3.82 5.99 -7.42
CA PHE A 31 2.95 6.57 -6.39
C PHE A 31 3.57 6.42 -4.99
N ILE A 32 4.19 5.27 -4.72
CA ILE A 32 4.89 5.02 -3.46
C ILE A 32 6.10 5.95 -3.34
N GLU A 33 6.89 6.10 -4.38
CA GLU A 33 8.05 6.99 -4.40
C GLU A 33 7.66 8.44 -4.09
N HIS A 34 6.53 8.89 -4.67
CA HIS A 34 6.02 10.22 -4.38
C HIS A 34 5.64 10.37 -2.90
N ALA A 35 4.89 9.40 -2.36
CA ALA A 35 4.48 9.43 -0.95
C ALA A 35 5.70 9.45 -0.02
N ILE A 36 6.72 8.66 -0.32
CA ILE A 36 7.97 8.63 0.45
C ILE A 36 8.67 9.98 0.39
N SER A 37 8.71 10.62 -0.79
CA SER A 37 9.33 11.94 -0.93
C SER A 37 8.64 13.00 -0.06
N MET A 38 7.31 12.91 0.07
CA MET A 38 6.55 13.79 0.94
C MET A 38 6.85 13.54 2.42
N LEU A 39 7.01 12.28 2.83
CA LEU A 39 7.43 11.96 4.19
C LEU A 39 8.78 12.58 4.50
N LYS A 40 9.74 12.46 3.59
CA LYS A 40 11.09 13.03 3.76
C LYS A 40 11.05 14.55 3.92
N LYS A 41 10.22 15.24 3.12
CA LYS A 41 10.03 16.68 3.26
C LYS A 41 9.51 17.07 4.63
N ASN A 42 8.68 16.22 5.23
CA ASN A 42 8.13 16.44 6.57
C ASN A 42 9.00 15.85 7.68
N LYS A 43 10.19 15.34 7.34
CA LYS A 43 11.15 14.72 8.28
C LYS A 43 10.53 13.55 9.05
N CYS A 44 9.62 12.82 8.41
CA CYS A 44 8.94 11.66 8.98
C CYS A 44 9.62 10.36 8.55
N VAL A 45 9.53 9.34 9.38
CA VAL A 45 10.10 8.01 9.13
C VAL A 45 9.02 6.95 9.29
N ILE A 46 8.95 6.00 8.35
CA ILE A 46 8.05 4.86 8.47
C ILE A 46 8.62 3.90 9.50
N LEU A 47 7.81 3.54 10.50
CA LEU A 47 8.17 2.56 11.51
C LEU A 47 7.66 1.16 11.16
N HIS A 48 6.44 1.08 10.64
CA HIS A 48 5.79 -0.20 10.34
C HIS A 48 4.66 0.01 9.35
N THR A 49 4.41 -1.00 8.52
CA THR A 49 3.22 -1.05 7.67
C THR A 49 2.58 -2.43 7.77
N ASP A 50 1.27 -2.45 7.97
CA ASP A 50 0.45 -3.65 8.09
C ASP A 50 -0.55 -3.68 6.94
N ILE A 51 -0.45 -4.68 6.08
CA ILE A 51 -1.24 -4.79 4.86
C ILE A 51 -2.11 -6.04 4.93
N THR A 52 -3.39 -5.87 4.69
CA THR A 52 -4.35 -6.97 4.59
C THR A 52 -4.89 -7.00 3.18
N ILE A 53 -4.76 -8.14 2.50
CA ILE A 53 -5.27 -8.35 1.14
C ILE A 53 -6.49 -9.25 1.25
N ILE A 54 -7.60 -8.80 0.69
CA ILE A 54 -8.88 -9.50 0.74
C ILE A 54 -9.23 -9.94 -0.67
N CYS A 55 -9.15 -11.23 -0.93
CA CYS A 55 -9.44 -11.80 -2.25
C CYS A 55 -9.66 -13.31 -2.16
N GLU A 56 -10.40 -13.86 -3.10
CA GLU A 56 -10.55 -15.31 -3.26
C GLU A 56 -9.38 -15.90 -4.05
N GLU A 57 -8.95 -15.20 -5.09
CA GLU A 57 -7.82 -15.58 -5.94
C GLU A 57 -7.03 -14.32 -6.31
N PRO A 58 -5.69 -14.43 -6.45
CA PRO A 58 -4.83 -15.59 -6.23
C PRO A 58 -4.66 -15.95 -4.74
N LYS A 59 -4.09 -17.11 -4.46
CA LYS A 59 -3.70 -17.49 -3.10
C LYS A 59 -2.48 -16.66 -2.68
N ILE A 60 -2.71 -15.67 -1.85
CA ILE A 60 -1.67 -14.71 -1.44
C ILE A 60 -0.54 -15.37 -0.65
N SER A 61 -0.84 -16.46 0.08
CA SER A 61 0.19 -17.16 0.87
C SER A 61 1.40 -17.57 0.03
N GLN A 62 1.20 -17.88 -1.25
CA GLN A 62 2.28 -18.27 -2.17
C GLN A 62 3.20 -17.10 -2.51
N TYR A 63 2.73 -15.87 -2.39
CA TYR A 63 3.43 -14.65 -2.78
C TYR A 63 3.79 -13.77 -1.60
N ARG A 64 3.44 -14.18 -0.38
CA ARG A 64 3.57 -13.35 0.82
C ARG A 64 4.99 -12.84 1.03
N VAL A 65 5.98 -13.74 0.95
CA VAL A 65 7.38 -13.37 1.16
C VAL A 65 7.87 -12.40 0.09
N GLU A 66 7.53 -12.66 -1.16
CA GLU A 66 7.90 -11.81 -2.29
C GLU A 66 7.28 -10.41 -2.17
N ILE A 67 5.98 -10.35 -1.85
CA ILE A 67 5.28 -9.06 -1.65
C ILE A 67 5.92 -8.29 -0.49
N LYS A 68 6.14 -8.96 0.62
CA LYS A 68 6.76 -8.36 1.81
C LYS A 68 8.12 -7.75 1.50
N ASN A 69 8.97 -8.51 0.82
CA ASN A 69 10.32 -8.05 0.46
C ASN A 69 10.28 -6.88 -0.51
N ASN A 70 9.38 -6.90 -1.50
CA ASN A 70 9.22 -5.80 -2.45
C ASN A 70 8.74 -4.53 -1.77
N ILE A 71 7.77 -4.63 -0.87
CA ILE A 71 7.26 -3.48 -0.11
C ILE A 71 8.37 -2.91 0.77
N ALA A 72 9.08 -3.76 1.52
CA ALA A 72 10.17 -3.33 2.38
C ALA A 72 11.25 -2.58 1.60
N GLU A 73 11.61 -3.09 0.42
CA GLU A 73 12.58 -2.45 -0.46
C GLU A 73 12.09 -1.08 -0.93
N MET A 74 10.85 -1.00 -1.42
CA MET A 74 10.27 0.26 -1.89
C MET A 74 10.18 1.31 -0.79
N LEU A 75 9.86 0.89 0.44
CA LEU A 75 9.75 1.79 1.58
C LEU A 75 11.09 2.05 2.27
N ASN A 76 12.13 1.31 1.89
CA ASN A 76 13.46 1.38 2.50
C ASN A 76 13.42 1.13 4.01
N ILE A 77 12.70 0.09 4.42
CA ILE A 77 12.61 -0.36 5.80
C ILE A 77 12.94 -1.85 5.89
N SER A 78 13.24 -2.32 7.10
CA SER A 78 13.44 -3.75 7.32
C SER A 78 12.16 -4.53 7.00
N ASN A 79 12.31 -5.73 6.40
CA ASN A 79 11.16 -6.58 6.14
C ASN A 79 10.46 -7.06 7.43
N ASN A 80 11.13 -6.97 8.58
CA ASN A 80 10.51 -7.22 9.89
C ASN A 80 9.47 -6.16 10.26
N ASN A 81 9.48 -5.02 9.58
CA ASN A 81 8.55 -3.92 9.81
C ASN A 81 7.42 -3.87 8.76
N VAL A 82 7.28 -4.93 7.97
CA VAL A 82 6.19 -5.10 7.01
C VAL A 82 5.42 -6.37 7.35
N SER A 83 4.11 -6.26 7.50
CA SER A 83 3.22 -7.39 7.70
C SER A 83 2.30 -7.54 6.49
N ILE A 84 2.22 -8.75 5.95
CA ILE A 84 1.31 -9.09 4.86
C ILE A 84 0.37 -10.17 5.39
N LYS A 85 -0.93 -9.86 5.40
CA LYS A 85 -2.00 -10.78 5.79
C LYS A 85 -2.96 -10.94 4.63
N ALA A 86 -3.62 -12.07 4.55
CA ALA A 86 -4.62 -12.33 3.54
C ALA A 86 -5.84 -12.99 4.16
N THR A 87 -7.00 -12.66 3.63
CA THR A 87 -8.26 -13.27 4.01
C THR A 87 -9.19 -13.33 2.80
N THR A 88 -10.24 -14.11 2.90
CA THR A 88 -11.31 -14.18 1.90
C THR A 88 -12.56 -13.55 2.47
N THR A 89 -13.61 -13.43 1.65
CA THR A 89 -14.95 -13.09 2.11
C THR A 89 -15.86 -14.33 2.19
N GLU A 90 -15.25 -15.52 2.19
CA GLU A 90 -15.98 -16.79 2.21
C GLU A 90 -17.04 -16.88 1.10
N LYS A 91 -16.63 -16.50 -0.11
CA LYS A 91 -17.44 -16.51 -1.34
C LYS A 91 -18.61 -15.52 -1.32
N LEU A 92 -18.60 -14.53 -0.41
CA LEU A 92 -19.64 -13.50 -0.34
C LEU A 92 -19.24 -12.25 -1.11
N GLY A 93 -20.23 -11.61 -1.75
CA GLY A 93 -20.09 -10.34 -2.43
C GLY A 93 -19.22 -10.40 -3.69
N TYR A 94 -18.83 -9.22 -4.20
CA TYR A 94 -18.03 -9.11 -5.43
C TYR A 94 -16.64 -9.73 -5.30
N ILE A 95 -16.03 -9.61 -4.13
CA ILE A 95 -14.74 -10.24 -3.86
C ILE A 95 -14.92 -11.77 -3.85
N GLY A 96 -15.96 -12.25 -3.21
CA GLY A 96 -16.28 -13.69 -3.14
C GLY A 96 -16.60 -14.29 -4.51
N ARG A 97 -17.12 -13.48 -5.44
CA ARG A 97 -17.37 -13.87 -6.81
C ARG A 97 -16.12 -13.70 -7.71
N LYS A 98 -14.97 -13.36 -7.15
CA LYS A 98 -13.71 -13.17 -7.88
C LYS A 98 -13.76 -12.01 -8.88
N GLU A 99 -14.59 -11.01 -8.61
CA GLU A 99 -14.75 -9.84 -9.46
C GLU A 99 -13.82 -8.69 -9.05
N GLY A 100 -13.17 -8.79 -7.90
CA GLY A 100 -12.28 -7.76 -7.40
C GLY A 100 -11.44 -8.20 -6.22
N ILE A 101 -10.50 -7.34 -5.85
CA ILE A 101 -9.58 -7.51 -4.73
C ILE A 101 -9.63 -6.22 -3.91
N MET A 102 -9.59 -6.34 -2.58
CA MET A 102 -9.46 -5.21 -1.69
C MET A 102 -8.14 -5.29 -0.94
N SER A 103 -7.53 -4.15 -0.69
CA SER A 103 -6.35 -4.06 0.18
C SER A 103 -6.58 -2.97 1.21
N GLN A 104 -6.23 -3.26 2.46
CA GLN A 104 -6.22 -2.29 3.54
C GLN A 104 -4.80 -2.19 4.09
N CYS A 105 -4.36 -0.98 4.36
CA CYS A 105 -3.02 -0.75 4.87
C CYS A 105 -3.05 0.23 6.04
N LEU A 106 -2.37 -0.12 7.11
CA LEU A 106 -2.15 0.74 8.26
C LEU A 106 -0.65 1.02 8.38
N THR A 107 -0.27 2.28 8.25
CA THR A 107 1.13 2.71 8.33
C THR A 107 1.34 3.52 9.60
N THR A 108 2.41 3.19 10.32
CA THR A 108 2.84 3.92 11.51
C THR A 108 4.12 4.66 11.20
N ILE A 109 4.16 5.93 11.54
CA ILE A 109 5.32 6.80 11.30
C ILE A 109 5.78 7.45 12.59
N SER A 110 7.03 7.90 12.57
CA SER A 110 7.58 8.84 13.55
C SER A 110 7.58 10.23 12.93
N LYS A 111 7.03 11.20 13.64
CA LYS A 111 7.02 12.63 13.25
C LYS A 111 7.95 13.41 14.16
N PRO A 112 8.60 14.48 13.65
CA PRO A 112 9.29 15.42 14.53
C PRO A 112 8.29 16.15 15.44
N LEU A 113 8.75 16.50 16.63
CA LEU A 113 7.95 17.27 17.59
C LEU A 113 7.78 18.73 17.13
#